data_a13afc09d95f9da02e63cdbb4de3d2d2
#
_entry.id   a13afc09d95f9da02e63cdbb4de3d2d2
#
_cell.length_a   1.000
_cell.length_b   1.000
_cell.length_c   1.000
_cell.angle_alpha   90.00
_cell.angle_beta   90.00
_cell.angle_gamma   90.00
#
_symmetry.space_group_name_H-M   'P 1'
#
loop_
_entity.id
_entity.type
_entity.pdbx_description
1 polymer ?
#
loop_
_entity_poly.entity_id
_entity_poly.type
_entity_poly.pdbx_seq_one_letter_code
_entity_poly.pdbx_strand_id
1 'polypeptide(L)'
;MNEIERRRTFAIISHPDAGKTTLTEKLLLFGGQIQVAGAVKNNKIKKTATSDWMEIEKQRGISVTTSVVEFDYGDYKVNILDTPGHQDFAEDTFRTLTAVDSAIIVVDSAKGVEAQTRKLMTVCRMRKTPVIIFINKMDREGKDPFDLLDELEQELQIKVRPLSWPINQGQRFKGVYNIYEQRLDLFTPDKQKVTEKVEVDIHSDALENHVGDADAEKLRMDLELVDGVYPSFDVTRYGNGEVARVFLGAAWITWGGKGLWACFVKIAPSPHPIQAEERMVRPEEPKFSGFIFKITANIDPNHRSCIAFCKVCSGKFVRNAPYLHVRQNKTLRFSSPTQFMAQKKSTIDEAWPGDIVGLPDNGIFKIGDTLTEGEMIHFRGLPSFSPEMFKYIENADPMKTKQLNKGIEQLMDEGVAQLFVNQFNGRKIIGTVGQLQFEVIQYRLENEYNAQCRWEPVSLYKACWIESDDEAQLEAFKKRKYQFMAKDREGRDVFLADSNYVLQMAQSDFEHIKFHFTSEF
;
A
#
# COMPACT_ATOMS: atom_id res chain seq x y z
N MET A 1 -4.36 -24.62 14.17
CA MET A 1 -3.81 -23.72 13.13
C MET A 1 -2.36 -23.45 13.51
N ASN A 2 -1.41 -23.62 12.59
CA ASN A 2 -0.01 -23.33 12.89
C ASN A 2 0.26 -21.82 12.85
N GLU A 3 1.45 -21.37 13.30
CA GLU A 3 1.77 -19.94 13.41
C GLU A 3 1.74 -19.22 12.04
N ILE A 4 2.07 -19.87 10.95
CA ILE A 4 2.02 -19.30 9.60
C ILE A 4 0.57 -19.19 9.13
N GLU A 5 -0.21 -20.25 9.27
CA GLU A 5 -1.60 -20.29 8.82
C GLU A 5 -2.52 -19.30 9.51
N ARG A 6 -2.21 -18.90 10.75
CA ARG A 6 -3.02 -17.92 11.48
C ARG A 6 -2.77 -16.47 11.06
N ARG A 7 -1.71 -16.16 10.32
CA ARG A 7 -1.37 -14.79 9.94
C ARG A 7 -2.13 -14.31 8.71
N ARG A 8 -2.55 -13.05 8.79
CA ARG A 8 -3.23 -12.33 7.72
C ARG A 8 -2.61 -10.96 7.58
N THR A 9 -1.84 -10.76 6.51
CA THR A 9 -1.12 -9.50 6.27
C THR A 9 -1.63 -8.87 4.99
N PHE A 10 -2.26 -7.71 5.09
CA PHE A 10 -2.83 -7.05 3.93
C PHE A 10 -2.70 -5.53 3.98
N ALA A 11 -2.64 -4.92 2.82
CA ALA A 11 -2.72 -3.48 2.65
C ALA A 11 -4.15 -3.05 2.34
N ILE A 12 -4.53 -1.86 2.83
CA ILE A 12 -5.77 -1.19 2.41
C ILE A 12 -5.38 -0.06 1.48
N ILE A 13 -5.83 -0.14 0.25
CA ILE A 13 -5.52 0.79 -0.83
C ILE A 13 -6.79 1.36 -1.46
N SER A 14 -6.74 2.60 -1.90
CA SER A 14 -7.90 3.25 -2.54
C SER A 14 -7.51 4.53 -3.28
N HIS A 15 -8.42 4.99 -4.13
CA HIS A 15 -8.44 6.39 -4.52
C HIS A 15 -8.84 7.28 -3.31
N PRO A 16 -8.40 8.57 -3.25
CA PRO A 16 -8.85 9.50 -2.22
C PRO A 16 -10.38 9.55 -2.08
N ASP A 17 -10.86 9.69 -0.87
CA ASP A 17 -12.30 9.77 -0.53
C ASP A 17 -13.15 8.51 -0.77
N ALA A 18 -12.60 7.40 -1.23
CA ALA A 18 -13.34 6.14 -1.37
C ALA A 18 -13.82 5.55 -0.03
N GLY A 19 -13.25 6.02 1.09
CA GLY A 19 -13.65 5.62 2.45
C GLY A 19 -12.67 4.67 3.14
N LYS A 20 -11.42 4.66 2.69
CA LYS A 20 -10.34 3.84 3.24
C LYS A 20 -10.17 4.05 4.75
N THR A 21 -9.97 5.28 5.20
CA THR A 21 -9.78 5.61 6.62
C THR A 21 -10.97 5.16 7.48
N THR A 22 -12.20 5.30 6.96
CA THR A 22 -13.40 4.81 7.65
C THR A 22 -13.37 3.29 7.81
N LEU A 23 -12.93 2.57 6.77
CA LEU A 23 -12.78 1.12 6.80
C LEU A 23 -11.70 0.71 7.81
N THR A 24 -10.51 1.31 7.76
CA THR A 24 -9.41 1.04 8.67
C THR A 24 -9.82 1.25 10.13
N GLU A 25 -10.42 2.39 10.47
CA GLU A 25 -10.90 2.68 11.83
C GLU A 25 -11.94 1.66 12.33
N LYS A 26 -12.81 1.19 11.44
CA LYS A 26 -13.77 0.12 11.78
C LYS A 26 -13.08 -1.21 12.03
N LEU A 27 -12.07 -1.57 11.22
CA LEU A 27 -11.29 -2.79 11.43
C LEU A 27 -10.54 -2.76 12.78
N LEU A 28 -9.95 -1.63 13.14
CA LEU A 28 -9.30 -1.42 14.43
C LEU A 28 -10.27 -1.50 15.62
N LEU A 29 -11.48 -0.98 15.43
CA LEU A 29 -12.55 -1.08 16.44
C LEU A 29 -12.94 -2.55 16.67
N PHE A 30 -13.08 -3.35 15.62
CA PHE A 30 -13.43 -4.78 15.73
C PHE A 30 -12.28 -5.63 16.27
N GLY A 31 -11.04 -5.25 15.96
CA GLY A 31 -9.86 -5.83 16.58
C GLY A 31 -9.66 -5.45 18.04
N GLY A 32 -10.55 -4.61 18.61
CA GLY A 32 -10.45 -4.16 20.00
C GLY A 32 -9.29 -3.19 20.27
N GLN A 33 -8.67 -2.66 19.21
CA GLN A 33 -7.51 -1.76 19.35
C GLN A 33 -7.91 -0.31 19.68
N ILE A 34 -9.13 0.09 19.34
CA ILE A 34 -9.70 1.38 19.66
C ILE A 34 -11.11 1.20 20.26
N GLN A 35 -11.49 2.09 21.17
CA GLN A 35 -12.81 2.03 21.83
C GLN A 35 -13.90 2.72 21.01
N VAL A 36 -13.54 3.69 20.17
CA VAL A 36 -14.45 4.46 19.33
C VAL A 36 -13.75 4.79 18.02
N ALA A 37 -14.37 4.45 16.89
CA ALA A 37 -13.84 4.83 15.58
C ALA A 37 -13.85 6.36 15.40
N GLY A 38 -12.77 6.92 14.86
CA GLY A 38 -12.67 8.34 14.53
C GLY A 38 -13.61 8.68 13.36
N ALA A 39 -14.40 9.75 13.48
CA ALA A 39 -15.26 10.22 12.40
C ALA A 39 -14.48 11.24 11.55
N VAL A 40 -14.21 10.89 10.31
CA VAL A 40 -13.50 11.77 9.34
C VAL A 40 -14.41 12.91 8.81
N LYS A 41 -15.71 12.89 9.09
CA LYS A 41 -16.66 13.93 8.65
C LYS A 41 -17.61 14.36 9.75
N ASN A 42 -17.16 15.31 10.55
CA ASN A 42 -17.99 16.42 11.05
C ASN A 42 -17.08 17.41 11.79
N ASN A 43 -17.14 18.67 11.42
CA ASN A 43 -16.37 19.78 12.00
C ASN A 43 -16.57 20.01 13.52
N LYS A 44 -17.18 19.07 14.24
CA LYS A 44 -17.47 19.15 15.68
C LYS A 44 -16.75 18.14 16.57
N ILE A 45 -16.07 17.12 16.00
CA ILE A 45 -15.29 16.17 16.81
C ILE A 45 -13.84 16.18 16.28
N LYS A 46 -12.96 16.86 16.98
CA LYS A 46 -11.49 16.92 16.73
C LYS A 46 -10.81 15.60 17.14
N LYS A 47 -11.20 14.46 16.57
CA LYS A 47 -10.45 13.22 16.67
C LYS A 47 -9.88 12.88 15.31
N THR A 48 -8.57 13.03 15.16
CA THR A 48 -7.82 12.56 13.99
C THR A 48 -7.86 11.03 13.93
N ALA A 49 -7.71 10.46 12.74
CA ALA A 49 -7.63 9.01 12.57
C ALA A 49 -6.47 8.43 13.38
N THR A 50 -6.66 7.24 13.94
CA THR A 50 -5.64 6.58 14.76
C THR A 50 -4.40 6.19 13.94
N SER A 51 -4.57 6.02 12.64
CA SER A 51 -3.50 5.75 11.66
C SER A 51 -2.61 6.97 11.38
N ASP A 52 -3.12 8.20 11.53
CA ASP A 52 -2.40 9.43 11.24
C ASP A 52 -1.58 9.89 12.46
N TRP A 53 -0.29 9.61 12.45
CA TRP A 53 0.59 9.91 13.59
C TRP A 53 1.47 11.15 13.39
N MET A 54 1.76 11.54 12.14
CA MET A 54 2.54 12.73 11.85
C MET A 54 1.72 14.01 12.05
N GLU A 55 2.37 15.08 12.55
CA GLU A 55 1.69 16.35 12.76
C GLU A 55 1.16 16.97 11.45
N ILE A 56 1.88 16.80 10.35
CA ILE A 56 1.45 17.26 9.02
C ILE A 56 0.22 16.50 8.52
N GLU A 57 0.09 15.20 8.82
CA GLU A 57 -1.10 14.40 8.51
C GLU A 57 -2.33 14.93 9.25
N LYS A 58 -2.16 15.23 10.54
CA LYS A 58 -3.23 15.78 11.38
C LYS A 58 -3.67 17.17 10.95
N GLN A 59 -2.71 18.03 10.58
CA GLN A 59 -3.00 19.38 10.11
C GLN A 59 -3.72 19.40 8.77
N ARG A 60 -3.35 18.50 7.86
CA ARG A 60 -3.92 18.44 6.51
C ARG A 60 -5.10 17.48 6.37
N GLY A 61 -5.28 16.57 7.32
CA GLY A 61 -6.34 15.56 7.29
C GLY A 61 -6.17 14.51 6.19
N ILE A 62 -4.93 14.25 5.79
CA ILE A 62 -4.57 13.24 4.79
C ILE A 62 -3.40 12.39 5.31
N SER A 63 -3.44 11.09 5.07
CA SER A 63 -2.33 10.19 5.36
C SER A 63 -1.20 10.39 4.34
N VAL A 64 0.02 10.55 4.82
CA VAL A 64 1.24 10.79 4.03
C VAL A 64 2.09 9.53 3.94
N THR A 65 2.09 8.72 4.99
CA THR A 65 2.87 7.48 5.07
C THR A 65 2.00 6.29 5.44
N THR A 66 2.45 5.09 5.07
CA THR A 66 1.81 3.84 5.51
C THR A 66 1.98 3.66 6.99
N SER A 67 0.91 3.37 7.70
CA SER A 67 0.93 2.92 9.08
C SER A 67 0.77 1.39 9.17
N VAL A 68 1.47 0.78 10.10
CA VAL A 68 1.39 -0.66 10.37
C VAL A 68 0.65 -0.87 11.68
N VAL A 69 -0.37 -1.71 11.67
CA VAL A 69 -1.14 -2.07 12.87
C VAL A 69 -1.30 -3.58 12.95
N GLU A 70 -1.02 -4.13 14.12
CA GLU A 70 -1.09 -5.55 14.39
C GLU A 70 -2.02 -5.84 15.57
N PHE A 71 -2.83 -6.89 15.47
CA PHE A 71 -3.69 -7.36 16.56
C PHE A 71 -4.14 -8.81 16.35
N ASP A 72 -4.58 -9.44 17.44
CA ASP A 72 -5.21 -10.75 17.39
C ASP A 72 -6.72 -10.61 17.20
N TYR A 73 -7.30 -11.47 16.33
CA TYR A 73 -8.73 -11.58 16.10
C TYR A 73 -9.16 -13.06 16.05
N GLY A 74 -9.79 -13.53 17.11
CA GLY A 74 -10.04 -14.97 17.26
C GLY A 74 -8.74 -15.76 17.22
N ASP A 75 -8.68 -16.76 16.34
CA ASP A 75 -7.48 -17.58 16.15
C ASP A 75 -6.45 -16.96 15.19
N TYR A 76 -6.76 -15.79 14.61
CA TYR A 76 -5.92 -15.13 13.61
C TYR A 76 -5.10 -14.00 14.20
N LYS A 77 -3.90 -13.84 13.68
CA LYS A 77 -3.05 -12.66 13.87
C LYS A 77 -3.11 -11.80 12.62
N VAL A 78 -3.56 -10.58 12.78
CA VAL A 78 -3.85 -9.66 11.67
C VAL A 78 -2.84 -8.52 11.65
N ASN A 79 -2.22 -8.32 10.50
CA ASN A 79 -1.32 -7.20 10.19
C ASN A 79 -1.98 -6.33 9.10
N ILE A 80 -2.36 -5.12 9.45
CA ILE A 80 -2.92 -4.14 8.53
C ILE A 80 -1.86 -3.10 8.19
N LEU A 81 -1.64 -2.88 6.90
CA LEU A 81 -0.82 -1.80 6.38
C LEU A 81 -1.76 -0.77 5.73
N ASP A 82 -2.05 0.30 6.47
CA ASP A 82 -2.92 1.38 6.00
C ASP A 82 -2.11 2.38 5.19
N THR A 83 -2.31 2.40 3.88
CA THR A 83 -1.50 3.17 2.94
C THR A 83 -2.05 4.59 2.74
N PRO A 84 -1.24 5.55 2.26
CA PRO A 84 -1.76 6.83 1.80
C PRO A 84 -2.76 6.65 0.66
N GLY A 85 -3.87 7.40 0.71
CA GLY A 85 -4.85 7.40 -0.39
C GLY A 85 -4.49 8.37 -1.52
N HIS A 86 -3.69 9.40 -1.23
CA HIS A 86 -3.36 10.44 -2.18
C HIS A 86 -2.30 9.98 -3.19
N GLN A 87 -2.51 10.28 -4.48
CA GLN A 87 -1.63 9.84 -5.57
C GLN A 87 -0.18 10.30 -5.42
N ASP A 88 0.07 11.46 -4.79
CA ASP A 88 1.41 11.99 -4.56
C ASP A 88 2.28 11.05 -3.69
N PHE A 89 1.66 10.18 -2.89
CA PHE A 89 2.34 9.22 -2.02
C PHE A 89 2.23 7.77 -2.55
N ALA A 90 1.95 7.60 -3.82
CA ALA A 90 1.76 6.28 -4.44
C ALA A 90 2.98 5.37 -4.32
N GLU A 91 4.21 5.91 -4.34
CA GLU A 91 5.43 5.11 -4.18
C GLU A 91 5.50 4.40 -2.82
N ASP A 92 5.07 5.05 -1.72
CA ASP A 92 4.99 4.39 -0.41
C ASP A 92 3.96 3.25 -0.42
N THR A 93 2.83 3.46 -1.11
CA THR A 93 1.82 2.43 -1.32
C THR A 93 2.37 1.27 -2.15
N PHE A 94 3.09 1.53 -3.23
CA PHE A 94 3.66 0.49 -4.07
C PHE A 94 4.67 -0.38 -3.31
N ARG A 95 5.55 0.24 -2.51
CA ARG A 95 6.49 -0.47 -1.64
C ARG A 95 5.77 -1.31 -0.58
N THR A 96 4.75 -0.76 0.02
CA THR A 96 3.93 -1.47 0.99
C THR A 96 3.28 -2.73 0.40
N LEU A 97 2.83 -2.67 -0.86
CA LEU A 97 2.26 -3.82 -1.55
C LEU A 97 3.24 -4.98 -1.76
N THR A 98 4.56 -4.74 -1.62
CA THR A 98 5.54 -5.85 -1.65
C THR A 98 5.56 -6.67 -0.38
N ALA A 99 5.15 -6.08 0.73
CA ALA A 99 5.24 -6.68 2.05
C ALA A 99 3.95 -7.38 2.49
N VAL A 100 2.90 -7.36 1.65
CA VAL A 100 1.61 -7.95 2.01
C VAL A 100 1.31 -9.22 1.25
N ASP A 101 0.48 -10.06 1.85
CA ASP A 101 0.03 -11.33 1.28
C ASP A 101 -1.30 -11.18 0.51
N SER A 102 -1.99 -10.06 0.71
CA SER A 102 -3.17 -9.65 -0.07
C SER A 102 -3.41 -8.14 0.02
N ALA A 103 -4.29 -7.61 -0.82
CA ALA A 103 -4.69 -6.21 -0.79
C ALA A 103 -6.20 -6.06 -0.76
N ILE A 104 -6.69 -5.06 -0.02
CA ILE A 104 -8.08 -4.61 -0.09
C ILE A 104 -8.11 -3.33 -0.92
N ILE A 105 -8.81 -3.35 -2.02
CA ILE A 105 -9.08 -2.16 -2.84
C ILE A 105 -10.45 -1.62 -2.48
N VAL A 106 -10.50 -0.38 -1.99
CA VAL A 106 -11.78 0.30 -1.68
C VAL A 106 -12.20 1.14 -2.89
N VAL A 107 -13.39 0.90 -3.40
CA VAL A 107 -13.99 1.57 -4.55
C VAL A 107 -15.25 2.30 -4.10
N ASP A 108 -15.45 3.53 -4.57
CA ASP A 108 -16.67 4.31 -4.33
C ASP A 108 -17.76 3.89 -5.32
N SER A 109 -18.94 3.48 -4.83
CA SER A 109 -20.05 3.01 -5.68
C SER A 109 -20.55 4.05 -6.68
N ALA A 110 -20.43 5.35 -6.37
CA ALA A 110 -20.84 6.41 -7.28
C ALA A 110 -19.80 6.72 -8.36
N LYS A 111 -18.51 6.60 -8.02
CA LYS A 111 -17.40 6.93 -8.93
C LYS A 111 -16.93 5.74 -9.76
N GLY A 112 -16.95 4.53 -9.19
CA GLY A 112 -16.41 3.33 -9.83
C GLY A 112 -14.88 3.30 -9.83
N VAL A 113 -14.29 2.80 -10.92
CA VAL A 113 -12.84 2.65 -11.07
C VAL A 113 -12.19 3.98 -11.44
N GLU A 114 -11.37 4.52 -10.55
CA GLU A 114 -10.66 5.77 -10.74
C GLU A 114 -9.18 5.52 -11.15
N ALA A 115 -8.50 6.55 -11.66
CA ALA A 115 -7.13 6.43 -12.20
C ALA A 115 -6.14 5.81 -11.20
N GLN A 116 -6.22 6.19 -9.93
CA GLN A 116 -5.34 5.64 -8.89
C GLN A 116 -5.61 4.14 -8.67
N THR A 117 -6.87 3.71 -8.70
CA THR A 117 -7.26 2.30 -8.58
C THR A 117 -6.63 1.44 -9.68
N ARG A 118 -6.59 1.95 -10.93
CA ARG A 118 -5.93 1.25 -12.05
C ARG A 118 -4.42 1.10 -11.83
N LYS A 119 -3.74 2.17 -11.40
CA LYS A 119 -2.29 2.15 -11.10
C LYS A 119 -1.98 1.12 -9.99
N LEU A 120 -2.74 1.14 -8.91
CA LEU A 120 -2.58 0.21 -7.78
C LEU A 120 -2.81 -1.25 -8.21
N MET A 121 -3.84 -1.50 -9.00
CA MET A 121 -4.12 -2.84 -9.52
C MET A 121 -3.00 -3.34 -10.44
N THR A 122 -2.37 -2.47 -11.22
CA THR A 122 -1.22 -2.84 -12.05
C THR A 122 -0.09 -3.41 -11.19
N VAL A 123 0.22 -2.77 -10.06
CA VAL A 123 1.25 -3.27 -9.13
C VAL A 123 0.85 -4.62 -8.51
N CYS A 124 -0.40 -4.75 -8.06
CA CYS A 124 -0.91 -6.03 -7.53
C CYS A 124 -0.76 -7.16 -8.56
N ARG A 125 -1.07 -6.88 -9.83
CA ARG A 125 -0.98 -7.85 -10.93
C ARG A 125 0.47 -8.25 -11.23
N MET A 126 1.41 -7.28 -11.30
CA MET A 126 2.83 -7.56 -11.49
C MET A 126 3.37 -8.55 -10.46
N ARG A 127 2.84 -8.51 -9.25
CA ARG A 127 3.26 -9.37 -8.13
C ARG A 127 2.33 -10.56 -7.88
N LYS A 128 1.26 -10.71 -8.65
CA LYS A 128 0.22 -11.71 -8.44
C LYS A 128 -0.37 -11.66 -7.03
N THR A 129 -0.44 -10.45 -6.45
CA THR A 129 -1.00 -10.24 -5.11
C THR A 129 -2.51 -10.48 -5.16
N PRO A 130 -3.07 -11.39 -4.36
CA PRO A 130 -4.51 -11.60 -4.28
C PRO A 130 -5.22 -10.32 -3.85
N VAL A 131 -6.34 -10.02 -4.53
CA VAL A 131 -7.06 -8.77 -4.32
C VAL A 131 -8.48 -9.04 -3.84
N ILE A 132 -8.90 -8.32 -2.79
CA ILE A 132 -10.28 -8.22 -2.37
C ILE A 132 -10.74 -6.80 -2.68
N ILE A 133 -11.86 -6.65 -3.36
CA ILE A 133 -12.43 -5.35 -3.71
C ILE A 133 -13.62 -5.09 -2.80
N PHE A 134 -13.62 -3.95 -2.15
CA PHE A 134 -14.75 -3.48 -1.36
C PHE A 134 -15.41 -2.29 -2.05
N ILE A 135 -16.59 -2.50 -2.64
CA ILE A 135 -17.42 -1.44 -3.20
C ILE A 135 -18.17 -0.79 -2.05
N ASN A 136 -17.76 0.42 -1.72
CA ASN A 136 -18.21 1.17 -0.56
C ASN A 136 -19.30 2.19 -0.94
N LYS A 137 -20.05 2.65 0.06
CA LYS A 137 -21.07 3.71 -0.03
C LYS A 137 -22.33 3.28 -0.79
N MET A 138 -22.71 2.01 -0.72
CA MET A 138 -23.98 1.53 -1.27
C MET A 138 -25.22 2.17 -0.63
N ASP A 139 -25.04 2.83 0.53
CA ASP A 139 -26.06 3.65 1.21
C ASP A 139 -26.32 5.01 0.54
N ARG A 140 -25.63 5.30 -0.55
CA ARG A 140 -25.77 6.51 -1.37
C ARG A 140 -26.18 6.16 -2.78
N GLU A 141 -26.72 7.14 -3.50
CA GLU A 141 -26.97 6.99 -4.94
C GLU A 141 -25.65 6.76 -5.66
N GLY A 142 -25.60 5.75 -6.53
CA GLY A 142 -24.42 5.33 -7.25
C GLY A 142 -24.75 4.53 -8.49
N LYS A 143 -23.73 3.92 -9.10
CA LYS A 143 -23.89 3.03 -10.25
C LYS A 143 -24.57 1.72 -9.84
N ASP A 144 -25.22 1.08 -10.79
CA ASP A 144 -25.79 -0.25 -10.59
C ASP A 144 -24.70 -1.26 -10.18
N PRO A 145 -24.97 -2.21 -9.27
CA PRO A 145 -24.00 -3.21 -8.86
C PRO A 145 -23.40 -4.04 -10.00
N PHE A 146 -24.19 -4.44 -10.99
CA PHE A 146 -23.70 -5.18 -12.15
C PHE A 146 -22.82 -4.33 -13.04
N ASP A 147 -23.20 -3.07 -13.30
CA ASP A 147 -22.36 -2.13 -14.05
C ASP A 147 -21.00 -1.91 -13.37
N LEU A 148 -20.98 -1.86 -12.02
CA LEU A 148 -19.75 -1.74 -11.26
C LEU A 148 -18.86 -2.99 -11.40
N LEU A 149 -19.45 -4.19 -11.38
CA LEU A 149 -18.70 -5.43 -11.56
C LEU A 149 -18.11 -5.53 -12.96
N ASP A 150 -18.87 -5.16 -13.99
CA ASP A 150 -18.39 -5.11 -15.38
C ASP A 150 -17.27 -4.08 -15.55
N GLU A 151 -17.41 -2.89 -14.96
CA GLU A 151 -16.37 -1.86 -14.95
C GLU A 151 -15.09 -2.38 -14.28
N LEU A 152 -15.21 -3.09 -13.14
CA LEU A 152 -14.06 -3.70 -12.46
C LEU A 152 -13.34 -4.71 -13.36
N GLU A 153 -14.07 -5.61 -14.02
CA GLU A 153 -13.46 -6.59 -14.93
C GLU A 153 -12.75 -5.93 -16.11
N GLN A 154 -13.39 -4.96 -16.75
CA GLN A 154 -12.85 -4.26 -17.92
C GLN A 154 -11.65 -3.38 -17.57
N GLU A 155 -11.78 -2.53 -16.57
CA GLU A 155 -10.79 -1.52 -16.23
C GLU A 155 -9.60 -2.09 -15.44
N LEU A 156 -9.85 -3.06 -14.56
CA LEU A 156 -8.81 -3.68 -13.76
C LEU A 156 -8.24 -4.97 -14.40
N GLN A 157 -8.84 -5.45 -15.49
CA GLN A 157 -8.41 -6.65 -16.21
C GLN A 157 -8.24 -7.87 -15.29
N ILE A 158 -9.21 -8.10 -14.42
CA ILE A 158 -9.28 -9.22 -13.49
C ILE A 158 -10.71 -9.74 -13.45
N LYS A 159 -10.87 -11.06 -13.36
CA LYS A 159 -12.19 -11.64 -13.12
C LYS A 159 -12.64 -11.36 -11.70
N VAL A 160 -13.95 -11.16 -11.51
CA VAL A 160 -14.53 -10.88 -10.19
C VAL A 160 -15.50 -11.96 -9.74
N ARG A 161 -15.61 -12.15 -8.41
CA ARG A 161 -16.67 -12.97 -7.78
C ARG A 161 -17.26 -12.19 -6.61
N PRO A 162 -18.53 -11.76 -6.69
CA PRO A 162 -19.24 -11.19 -5.55
C PRO A 162 -19.40 -12.21 -4.42
N LEU A 163 -19.14 -11.81 -3.19
CA LEU A 163 -19.34 -12.57 -1.96
C LEU A 163 -20.38 -11.94 -1.02
N SER A 164 -20.81 -10.72 -1.32
CA SER A 164 -22.00 -10.10 -0.72
C SER A 164 -22.80 -9.37 -1.79
N TRP A 165 -24.09 -9.19 -1.54
CA TRP A 165 -24.97 -8.47 -2.44
C TRP A 165 -25.81 -7.45 -1.67
N PRO A 166 -25.97 -6.20 -2.17
CA PRO A 166 -26.74 -5.17 -1.48
C PRO A 166 -28.23 -5.41 -1.64
N ILE A 167 -28.99 -5.17 -0.58
CA ILE A 167 -30.44 -5.15 -0.61
C ILE A 167 -30.86 -3.71 -0.84
N ASN A 168 -31.11 -3.38 -2.10
CA ASN A 168 -31.30 -2.02 -2.61
C ASN A 168 -30.05 -1.12 -2.47
N GLN A 169 -30.18 0.14 -2.89
CA GLN A 169 -29.12 1.12 -2.89
C GLN A 169 -29.67 2.51 -2.49
N GLY A 170 -28.76 3.43 -2.11
CA GLY A 170 -29.14 4.79 -1.75
C GLY A 170 -30.02 4.86 -0.51
N GLN A 171 -31.06 5.66 -0.55
CA GLN A 171 -31.98 5.82 0.58
C GLN A 171 -32.73 4.53 0.94
N ARG A 172 -32.93 3.65 -0.03
CA ARG A 172 -33.60 2.34 0.14
C ARG A 172 -32.69 1.21 0.58
N PHE A 173 -31.40 1.47 0.78
CA PHE A 173 -30.43 0.46 1.22
C PHE A 173 -30.81 -0.10 2.59
N LYS A 174 -31.17 -1.38 2.64
CA LYS A 174 -31.62 -2.10 3.85
C LYS A 174 -30.51 -2.89 4.52
N GLY A 175 -29.52 -3.32 3.76
CA GLY A 175 -28.45 -4.20 4.24
C GLY A 175 -27.76 -4.93 3.12
N VAL A 176 -27.10 -6.03 3.48
CA VAL A 176 -26.42 -6.91 2.52
C VAL A 176 -26.77 -8.37 2.80
N TYR A 177 -26.84 -9.15 1.76
CA TYR A 177 -26.83 -10.61 1.84
C TYR A 177 -25.39 -11.11 1.66
N ASN A 178 -24.86 -11.80 2.66
CA ASN A 178 -23.55 -12.45 2.58
C ASN A 178 -23.73 -13.80 1.87
N ILE A 179 -23.29 -13.86 0.61
CA ILE A 179 -23.44 -15.04 -0.25
C ILE A 179 -22.61 -16.23 0.30
N TYR A 180 -21.42 -15.92 0.86
CA TYR A 180 -20.51 -16.94 1.38
C TYR A 180 -21.01 -17.61 2.66
N GLU A 181 -21.61 -16.84 3.58
CA GLU A 181 -22.13 -17.33 4.86
C GLU A 181 -23.65 -17.58 4.83
N GLN A 182 -24.32 -17.30 3.71
CA GLN A 182 -25.78 -17.41 3.54
C GLN A 182 -26.55 -16.70 4.65
N ARG A 183 -26.21 -15.43 4.86
CA ARG A 183 -26.71 -14.63 5.98
C ARG A 183 -27.11 -13.22 5.54
N LEU A 184 -28.21 -12.73 6.13
CA LEU A 184 -28.62 -11.33 6.06
C LEU A 184 -27.94 -10.51 7.16
N ASP A 185 -27.34 -9.40 6.77
CA ASP A 185 -26.89 -8.35 7.68
C ASP A 185 -27.78 -7.11 7.42
N LEU A 186 -28.83 -6.91 8.21
CA LEU A 186 -29.79 -5.83 8.10
C LEU A 186 -29.46 -4.67 9.04
N PHE A 187 -29.86 -3.44 8.67
CA PHE A 187 -29.57 -2.24 9.42
C PHE A 187 -30.81 -1.64 10.06
N THR A 188 -30.61 -0.87 11.14
CA THR A 188 -31.68 -0.05 11.74
C THR A 188 -32.14 1.02 10.75
N PRO A 189 -33.40 1.51 10.86
CA PRO A 189 -33.87 2.67 10.12
C PRO A 189 -32.97 3.89 10.25
N ASP A 190 -32.32 4.07 11.40
CA ASP A 190 -31.33 5.14 11.66
C ASP A 190 -29.95 4.89 11.03
N LYS A 191 -29.77 3.77 10.33
CA LYS A 191 -28.51 3.37 9.65
C LYS A 191 -27.26 3.41 10.54
N GLN A 192 -27.42 3.32 11.87
CA GLN A 192 -26.30 3.46 12.81
C GLN A 192 -25.76 2.13 13.33
N LYS A 193 -26.55 1.06 13.30
CA LYS A 193 -26.13 -0.26 13.79
C LYS A 193 -26.72 -1.37 12.93
N VAL A 194 -25.97 -2.47 12.79
CA VAL A 194 -26.56 -3.74 12.32
C VAL A 194 -27.57 -4.17 13.38
N THR A 195 -28.85 -4.23 12.98
CA THR A 195 -29.93 -4.57 13.92
C THR A 195 -30.10 -6.05 14.04
N GLU A 196 -29.94 -6.77 12.95
CA GLU A 196 -30.33 -8.16 12.88
C GLU A 196 -29.34 -8.92 11.99
N LYS A 197 -28.87 -10.04 12.50
CA LYS A 197 -28.12 -11.05 11.76
C LYS A 197 -28.97 -12.29 11.73
N VAL A 198 -29.41 -12.65 10.57
CA VAL A 198 -30.31 -13.79 10.39
C VAL A 198 -29.69 -14.73 9.37
N GLU A 199 -29.44 -15.97 9.80
CA GLU A 199 -29.14 -17.04 8.86
C GLU A 199 -30.43 -17.39 8.13
N VAL A 200 -30.49 -17.09 6.85
CA VAL A 200 -31.68 -17.29 6.01
C VAL A 200 -31.23 -17.92 4.70
N ASP A 201 -31.82 -19.06 4.39
CA ASP A 201 -31.74 -19.62 3.05
C ASP A 201 -32.46 -18.66 2.09
N ILE A 202 -31.80 -18.30 1.00
CA ILE A 202 -32.32 -17.39 -0.03
C ILE A 202 -33.65 -17.87 -0.64
N HIS A 203 -33.87 -19.18 -0.66
CA HIS A 203 -35.08 -19.81 -1.18
C HIS A 203 -36.20 -20.02 -0.13
N SER A 204 -35.93 -19.63 1.11
CA SER A 204 -36.89 -19.74 2.21
C SER A 204 -37.89 -18.58 2.20
N ASP A 205 -39.17 -18.85 2.49
CA ASP A 205 -40.21 -17.81 2.69
C ASP A 205 -39.90 -16.88 3.89
N ALA A 206 -38.92 -17.24 4.72
CA ALA A 206 -38.48 -16.38 5.81
C ALA A 206 -37.78 -15.10 5.32
N LEU A 207 -37.27 -15.10 4.09
CA LEU A 207 -36.61 -13.93 3.50
C LEU A 207 -37.58 -12.74 3.38
N GLU A 208 -38.81 -13.00 2.91
CA GLU A 208 -39.86 -11.98 2.75
C GLU A 208 -40.21 -11.28 4.07
N ASN A 209 -40.22 -12.04 5.17
CA ASN A 209 -40.48 -11.50 6.49
C ASN A 209 -39.45 -10.45 6.94
N HIS A 210 -38.22 -10.56 6.44
CA HIS A 210 -37.13 -9.66 6.82
C HIS A 210 -36.95 -8.46 5.87
N VAL A 211 -37.14 -8.68 4.56
CA VAL A 211 -36.84 -7.64 3.56
C VAL A 211 -38.09 -7.16 2.78
N GLY A 212 -39.19 -7.89 2.83
CA GLY A 212 -40.39 -7.69 2.06
C GLY A 212 -40.36 -8.42 0.70
N ASP A 213 -41.57 -8.70 0.15
CA ASP A 213 -41.76 -9.57 -1.02
C ASP A 213 -40.96 -9.08 -2.25
N ALA A 214 -41.11 -7.79 -2.60
CA ALA A 214 -40.45 -7.24 -3.78
C ALA A 214 -38.93 -7.24 -3.70
N ASP A 215 -38.35 -6.99 -2.52
CA ASP A 215 -36.91 -6.98 -2.33
C ASP A 215 -36.36 -8.40 -2.23
N ALA A 216 -37.12 -9.34 -1.70
CA ALA A 216 -36.77 -10.76 -1.68
C ALA A 216 -36.71 -11.35 -3.09
N GLU A 217 -37.74 -11.08 -3.90
CA GLU A 217 -37.78 -11.52 -5.30
C GLU A 217 -36.62 -10.94 -6.11
N LYS A 218 -36.38 -9.61 -6.00
CA LYS A 218 -35.25 -8.96 -6.64
C LYS A 218 -33.92 -9.58 -6.22
N LEU A 219 -33.71 -9.80 -4.92
CA LEU A 219 -32.47 -10.40 -4.41
C LEU A 219 -32.23 -11.79 -4.99
N ARG A 220 -33.28 -12.64 -5.08
CA ARG A 220 -33.18 -13.96 -5.71
C ARG A 220 -32.76 -13.87 -7.18
N MET A 221 -33.43 -13.00 -7.94
CA MET A 221 -33.09 -12.78 -9.35
C MET A 221 -31.64 -12.30 -9.53
N ASP A 222 -31.22 -11.35 -8.72
CA ASP A 222 -29.86 -10.81 -8.77
C ASP A 222 -28.82 -11.90 -8.45
N LEU A 223 -29.07 -12.74 -7.44
CA LEU A 223 -28.15 -13.81 -7.06
C LEU A 223 -28.11 -14.95 -8.10
N GLU A 224 -29.23 -15.28 -8.74
CA GLU A 224 -29.25 -16.22 -9.86
C GLU A 224 -28.39 -15.71 -11.03
N LEU A 225 -28.47 -14.41 -11.35
CA LEU A 225 -27.59 -13.79 -12.34
C LEU A 225 -26.13 -13.83 -11.91
N VAL A 226 -25.82 -13.54 -10.66
CA VAL A 226 -24.45 -13.61 -10.12
C VAL A 226 -23.88 -15.02 -10.29
N ASP A 227 -24.65 -16.05 -9.98
CA ASP A 227 -24.20 -17.44 -10.10
C ASP A 227 -24.08 -17.92 -11.55
N GLY A 228 -24.89 -17.35 -12.45
CA GLY A 228 -24.85 -17.66 -13.88
C GLY A 228 -23.73 -16.96 -14.65
N VAL A 229 -23.36 -15.75 -14.24
CA VAL A 229 -22.42 -14.90 -15.00
C VAL A 229 -20.99 -14.98 -14.44
N TYR A 230 -20.83 -14.97 -13.13
CA TYR A 230 -19.51 -14.90 -12.50
C TYR A 230 -18.98 -16.28 -12.10
N PRO A 231 -17.63 -16.49 -12.16
CA PRO A 231 -17.04 -17.79 -11.83
C PRO A 231 -17.35 -18.19 -10.39
N SER A 232 -17.52 -19.49 -10.17
CA SER A 232 -17.68 -20.02 -8.82
C SER A 232 -16.46 -19.70 -7.94
N PHE A 233 -16.70 -19.68 -6.63
CA PHE A 233 -15.65 -19.42 -5.65
C PHE A 233 -14.54 -20.49 -5.73
N ASP A 234 -13.32 -20.07 -6.06
CA ASP A 234 -12.13 -20.93 -6.11
C ASP A 234 -10.99 -20.24 -5.35
N VAL A 235 -10.53 -20.91 -4.28
CA VAL A 235 -9.45 -20.41 -3.41
C VAL A 235 -8.12 -20.36 -4.16
N THR A 236 -7.85 -21.32 -5.06
CA THR A 236 -6.60 -21.41 -5.81
C THR A 236 -6.48 -20.26 -6.81
N ARG A 237 -7.54 -20.02 -7.58
CA ARG A 237 -7.57 -18.91 -8.55
C ARG A 237 -7.46 -17.54 -7.87
N TYR A 238 -8.06 -17.41 -6.69
CA TYR A 238 -7.88 -16.21 -5.88
C TYR A 238 -6.44 -16.06 -5.41
N GLY A 239 -5.83 -17.11 -4.85
CA GLY A 239 -4.45 -17.12 -4.38
C GLY A 239 -3.43 -16.78 -5.48
N ASN A 240 -3.74 -17.12 -6.73
CA ASN A 240 -2.92 -16.80 -7.91
C ASN A 240 -3.15 -15.37 -8.45
N GLY A 241 -4.08 -14.60 -7.86
CA GLY A 241 -4.43 -13.26 -8.33
C GLY A 241 -5.23 -13.25 -9.66
N GLU A 242 -5.88 -14.35 -10.04
CA GLU A 242 -6.67 -14.48 -11.27
C GLU A 242 -8.11 -13.98 -11.11
N VAL A 243 -8.66 -14.10 -9.91
CA VAL A 243 -10.04 -13.71 -9.56
C VAL A 243 -10.04 -12.87 -8.32
N ALA A 244 -10.57 -11.66 -8.40
CA ALA A 244 -10.80 -10.80 -7.24
C ALA A 244 -12.12 -11.18 -6.55
N ARG A 245 -12.14 -11.14 -5.24
CA ARG A 245 -13.35 -11.28 -4.43
C ARG A 245 -13.94 -9.90 -4.20
N VAL A 246 -15.25 -9.77 -4.39
CA VAL A 246 -15.92 -8.48 -4.28
C VAL A 246 -16.93 -8.49 -3.14
N PHE A 247 -16.84 -7.52 -2.26
CA PHE A 247 -17.84 -7.22 -1.25
C PHE A 247 -18.48 -5.87 -1.58
N LEU A 248 -19.80 -5.82 -1.55
CA LEU A 248 -20.56 -4.60 -1.73
C LEU A 248 -21.20 -4.21 -0.40
N GLY A 249 -21.13 -2.91 -0.04
CA GLY A 249 -21.70 -2.44 1.23
C GLY A 249 -21.40 -0.98 1.54
N ALA A 250 -21.51 -0.63 2.82
CA ALA A 250 -21.17 0.70 3.31
C ALA A 250 -20.24 0.57 4.53
N ALA A 251 -18.99 1.04 4.42
CA ALA A 251 -17.93 0.82 5.41
C ALA A 251 -18.32 1.26 6.83
N TRP A 252 -19.04 2.35 6.95
CA TRP A 252 -19.44 2.87 8.25
C TRP A 252 -20.62 2.13 8.87
N ILE A 253 -21.37 1.34 8.08
CA ILE A 253 -22.54 0.56 8.51
C ILE A 253 -22.25 -0.94 8.45
N THR A 254 -21.91 -1.45 7.27
CA THR A 254 -21.84 -2.89 6.95
C THR A 254 -20.75 -3.61 7.73
N TRP A 255 -19.61 -2.94 7.94
CA TRP A 255 -18.53 -3.47 8.78
C TRP A 255 -18.86 -3.38 10.27
N GLY A 256 -20.00 -2.78 10.67
CA GLY A 256 -20.53 -2.75 12.03
C GLY A 256 -20.90 -4.14 12.59
N GLY A 257 -20.95 -5.17 11.77
CA GLY A 257 -21.19 -6.53 12.20
C GLY A 257 -19.92 -7.39 12.19
N LYS A 258 -19.67 -8.16 13.26
CA LYS A 258 -18.57 -9.13 13.35
C LYS A 258 -18.51 -10.11 12.15
N GLY A 259 -19.58 -10.25 11.37
CA GLY A 259 -19.72 -11.26 10.35
C GLY A 259 -18.90 -11.02 9.07
N LEU A 260 -19.01 -9.84 8.45
CA LEU A 260 -18.29 -9.59 7.20
C LEU A 260 -16.78 -9.55 7.44
N TRP A 261 -16.37 -9.00 8.58
CA TRP A 261 -14.98 -9.01 9.00
C TRP A 261 -14.46 -10.44 9.28
N ALA A 262 -15.23 -11.25 9.98
CA ALA A 262 -14.89 -12.66 10.23
C ALA A 262 -14.77 -13.44 8.92
N CYS A 263 -15.70 -13.24 7.99
CA CYS A 263 -15.64 -13.81 6.64
C CYS A 263 -14.36 -13.37 5.92
N PHE A 264 -14.07 -12.05 5.93
CA PHE A 264 -12.88 -11.50 5.32
C PHE A 264 -11.58 -12.15 5.84
N VAL A 265 -11.40 -12.23 7.17
CA VAL A 265 -10.19 -12.80 7.78
C VAL A 265 -10.04 -14.29 7.47
N LYS A 266 -11.15 -15.04 7.40
CA LYS A 266 -11.14 -16.46 6.99
C LYS A 266 -10.72 -16.65 5.53
N ILE A 267 -11.15 -15.73 4.66
CA ILE A 267 -10.94 -15.78 3.21
C ILE A 267 -9.56 -15.26 2.82
N ALA A 268 -9.01 -14.28 3.54
CA ALA A 268 -7.69 -13.74 3.27
C ALA A 268 -6.63 -14.84 3.32
N PRO A 269 -5.64 -14.84 2.41
CA PRO A 269 -4.63 -15.89 2.38
C PRO A 269 -3.71 -15.79 3.59
N SER A 270 -3.15 -16.92 4.00
CA SER A 270 -1.94 -16.98 4.82
C SER A 270 -0.72 -16.56 3.99
N PRO A 271 0.44 -16.32 4.63
CA PRO A 271 1.66 -15.99 3.92
C PRO A 271 1.96 -17.00 2.79
N HIS A 272 2.32 -16.48 1.64
CA HIS A 272 2.60 -17.26 0.42
C HIS A 272 4.08 -17.16 0.02
N PRO A 273 4.58 -18.06 -0.85
CA PRO A 273 5.96 -18.01 -1.33
C PRO A 273 6.28 -16.69 -2.03
N ILE A 274 7.47 -16.15 -1.76
CA ILE A 274 7.96 -14.89 -2.32
C ILE A 274 9.16 -15.17 -3.22
N GLN A 275 9.18 -14.58 -4.41
CA GLN A 275 10.27 -14.71 -5.35
C GLN A 275 11.46 -13.83 -4.91
N ALA A 276 12.58 -14.47 -4.60
CA ALA A 276 13.89 -13.84 -4.56
C ALA A 276 14.55 -13.92 -5.95
N GLU A 277 15.65 -13.22 -6.16
CA GLU A 277 16.38 -13.27 -7.44
C GLU A 277 16.88 -14.68 -7.73
N GLU A 278 17.41 -15.35 -6.73
CA GLU A 278 18.06 -16.64 -6.84
C GLU A 278 17.05 -17.81 -6.81
N ARG A 279 15.96 -17.68 -6.07
CA ARG A 279 14.98 -18.76 -5.89
C ARG A 279 13.64 -18.30 -5.32
N MET A 280 12.66 -19.18 -5.34
CA MET A 280 11.42 -19.01 -4.58
C MET A 280 11.70 -19.35 -3.09
N VAL A 281 11.29 -18.43 -2.20
CA VAL A 281 11.35 -18.61 -0.74
C VAL A 281 9.97 -18.97 -0.22
N ARG A 282 9.87 -20.05 0.55
CA ARG A 282 8.60 -20.55 1.10
C ARG A 282 8.49 -20.19 2.58
N PRO A 283 7.31 -19.81 3.07
CA PRO A 283 7.10 -19.46 4.48
C PRO A 283 7.48 -20.58 5.45
N GLU A 284 7.31 -21.85 5.05
CA GLU A 284 7.54 -23.03 5.89
C GLU A 284 9.02 -23.39 6.04
N GLU A 285 9.93 -22.71 5.34
CA GLU A 285 11.37 -22.98 5.46
C GLU A 285 11.86 -22.67 6.88
N PRO A 286 12.76 -23.52 7.43
CA PRO A 286 13.17 -23.40 8.84
C PRO A 286 14.05 -22.20 9.13
N LYS A 287 14.81 -21.71 8.13
CA LYS A 287 15.73 -20.59 8.28
C LYS A 287 15.03 -19.27 8.05
N PHE A 288 15.31 -18.29 8.89
CA PHE A 288 14.80 -16.95 8.75
C PHE A 288 15.30 -16.28 7.48
N SER A 289 14.38 -15.64 6.80
CA SER A 289 14.65 -14.61 5.80
C SER A 289 13.60 -13.51 5.86
N GLY A 290 14.01 -12.30 5.49
CA GLY A 290 13.13 -11.16 5.43
C GLY A 290 13.75 -10.00 4.67
N PHE A 291 12.96 -9.01 4.31
CA PHE A 291 13.44 -7.83 3.60
C PHE A 291 12.86 -6.53 4.15
N ILE A 292 13.61 -5.45 3.97
CA ILE A 292 13.23 -4.10 4.38
C ILE A 292 12.41 -3.45 3.27
N PHE A 293 11.13 -3.17 3.53
CA PHE A 293 10.26 -2.53 2.54
C PHE A 293 10.01 -1.05 2.84
N LYS A 294 10.28 -0.61 4.07
CA LYS A 294 10.04 0.77 4.51
C LYS A 294 11.06 1.16 5.59
N ILE A 295 11.45 2.43 5.57
CA ILE A 295 12.24 3.06 6.64
C ILE A 295 11.51 4.34 7.05
N THR A 296 11.43 4.60 8.35
CA THR A 296 10.84 5.83 8.88
C THR A 296 11.79 6.44 9.91
N ALA A 297 12.19 7.69 9.69
CA ALA A 297 13.00 8.45 10.63
C ALA A 297 12.11 9.28 11.57
N ASN A 298 12.69 9.67 12.73
CA ASN A 298 12.13 10.68 13.64
C ASN A 298 10.69 10.40 14.11
N ILE A 299 10.35 9.13 14.35
CA ILE A 299 9.04 8.78 14.91
C ILE A 299 8.83 9.41 16.30
N ASP A 300 9.91 9.59 17.06
CA ASP A 300 9.91 10.37 18.30
C ASP A 300 10.70 11.68 18.06
N PRO A 301 10.06 12.86 18.16
CA PRO A 301 10.74 14.15 17.99
C PRO A 301 11.92 14.37 18.91
N ASN A 302 11.92 13.72 20.10
CA ASN A 302 12.97 13.83 21.10
C ASN A 302 14.16 12.86 20.88
N HIS A 303 13.95 11.83 20.07
CA HIS A 303 14.95 10.82 19.77
C HIS A 303 15.08 10.64 18.26
N ARG A 304 16.22 10.99 17.71
CA ARG A 304 16.55 10.80 16.28
C ARG A 304 16.81 9.33 15.97
N SER A 305 15.77 8.51 16.05
CA SER A 305 15.83 7.08 15.76
C SER A 305 15.10 6.77 14.46
N CYS A 306 15.74 6.01 13.59
CA CYS A 306 15.10 5.41 12.44
C CYS A 306 14.60 4.01 12.79
N ILE A 307 13.52 3.60 12.16
CA ILE A 307 13.02 2.23 12.23
C ILE A 307 12.91 1.69 10.79
N ALA A 308 13.56 0.56 10.55
CA ALA A 308 13.42 -0.21 9.33
C ALA A 308 12.35 -1.28 9.52
N PHE A 309 11.36 -1.31 8.64
CA PHE A 309 10.26 -2.28 8.68
C PHE A 309 10.64 -3.50 7.84
N CYS A 310 10.79 -4.62 8.51
CA CYS A 310 11.15 -5.90 7.91
C CYS A 310 9.92 -6.81 7.79
N LYS A 311 9.62 -7.27 6.57
CA LYS A 311 8.69 -8.38 6.33
C LYS A 311 9.41 -9.69 6.61
N VAL A 312 8.84 -10.53 7.46
CA VAL A 312 9.32 -11.90 7.66
C VAL A 312 8.78 -12.79 6.54
N CYS A 313 9.68 -13.43 5.77
CA CYS A 313 9.33 -14.23 4.59
C CYS A 313 9.39 -15.72 4.88
N SER A 314 10.36 -16.18 5.67
CA SER A 314 10.52 -17.58 6.05
C SER A 314 11.12 -17.72 7.45
N GLY A 315 11.00 -18.90 8.03
CA GLY A 315 11.55 -19.24 9.34
C GLY A 315 10.97 -18.41 10.47
N LYS A 316 11.74 -18.21 11.52
CA LYS A 316 11.32 -17.45 12.71
C LYS A 316 12.35 -16.38 13.04
N PHE A 317 11.92 -15.13 13.10
CA PHE A 317 12.72 -14.07 13.69
C PHE A 317 12.79 -14.22 15.21
N VAL A 318 13.97 -14.15 15.79
CA VAL A 318 14.20 -14.23 17.25
C VAL A 318 15.06 -13.05 17.67
N ARG A 319 14.64 -12.39 18.74
CA ARG A 319 15.36 -11.27 19.35
C ARG A 319 16.79 -11.67 19.72
N ASN A 320 17.76 -10.80 19.45
CA ASN A 320 19.19 -11.00 19.68
C ASN A 320 19.85 -12.16 18.90
N ALA A 321 19.13 -12.87 18.05
CA ALA A 321 19.76 -13.83 17.15
C ALA A 321 20.66 -13.14 16.10
N PRO A 322 21.69 -13.80 15.57
CA PRO A 322 22.54 -13.25 14.54
C PRO A 322 21.86 -13.34 13.17
N TYR A 323 21.78 -12.23 12.44
CA TYR A 323 21.27 -12.17 11.08
C TYR A 323 22.27 -11.56 10.14
N LEU A 324 22.46 -12.18 8.97
CA LEU A 324 23.29 -11.66 7.91
C LEU A 324 22.54 -10.54 7.17
N HIS A 325 23.11 -9.34 7.17
CA HIS A 325 22.71 -8.26 6.28
C HIS A 325 23.41 -8.49 4.93
N VAL A 326 22.65 -8.98 3.95
CA VAL A 326 23.22 -9.53 2.70
C VAL A 326 24.02 -8.48 1.93
N ARG A 327 23.47 -7.29 1.66
CA ARG A 327 24.16 -6.22 0.93
C ARG A 327 25.51 -5.82 1.54
N GLN A 328 25.61 -5.77 2.88
CA GLN A 328 26.83 -5.36 3.55
C GLN A 328 27.73 -6.53 3.95
N ASN A 329 27.26 -7.76 3.80
CA ASN A 329 27.92 -8.98 4.26
C ASN A 329 28.36 -8.90 5.74
N LYS A 330 27.45 -8.37 6.59
CA LYS A 330 27.69 -8.18 8.03
C LYS A 330 26.62 -8.86 8.85
N THR A 331 27.03 -9.43 9.98
CA THR A 331 26.08 -9.98 10.97
C THR A 331 25.58 -8.90 11.91
N LEU A 332 24.26 -8.78 12.02
CA LEU A 332 23.58 -7.85 12.90
C LEU A 332 22.79 -8.60 13.99
N ARG A 333 22.57 -7.96 15.13
CA ARG A 333 21.71 -8.43 16.23
C ARG A 333 20.81 -7.30 16.68
N PHE A 334 19.55 -7.62 16.97
CA PHE A 334 18.55 -6.63 17.35
C PHE A 334 18.07 -6.87 18.78
N SER A 335 18.43 -5.96 19.68
CA SER A 335 18.08 -6.04 21.12
C SER A 335 16.66 -5.54 21.42
N SER A 336 16.11 -4.67 20.58
CA SER A 336 14.82 -4.03 20.78
C SER A 336 13.98 -4.02 19.49
N PRO A 337 13.74 -5.19 18.87
CA PRO A 337 12.81 -5.26 17.74
C PRO A 337 11.39 -4.94 18.23
N THR A 338 10.62 -4.23 17.42
CA THR A 338 9.30 -3.73 17.82
C THR A 338 8.20 -4.23 16.90
N GLN A 339 7.03 -4.41 17.47
CA GLN A 339 5.77 -4.52 16.76
C GLN A 339 4.92 -3.27 16.97
N PHE A 340 3.94 -3.08 16.12
CA PHE A 340 3.14 -1.86 16.09
C PHE A 340 1.68 -2.16 16.40
N MET A 341 1.26 -1.81 17.63
CA MET A 341 -0.13 -1.89 18.07
C MET A 341 -0.74 -0.49 18.08
N ALA A 342 -1.29 -0.06 16.94
CA ALA A 342 -1.78 1.30 16.74
C ALA A 342 -0.72 2.36 17.10
N GLN A 343 -0.92 3.14 18.16
CA GLN A 343 0.03 4.17 18.61
C GLN A 343 1.08 3.64 19.61
N LYS A 344 0.99 2.36 19.99
CA LYS A 344 1.90 1.77 20.99
C LYS A 344 2.92 0.89 20.30
N LYS A 345 4.18 1.06 20.66
CA LYS A 345 5.28 0.17 20.29
C LYS A 345 5.51 -0.80 21.45
N SER A 346 5.67 -2.07 21.15
CA SER A 346 6.09 -3.08 22.12
C SER A 346 7.28 -3.85 21.58
N THR A 347 8.23 -4.17 22.45
CA THR A 347 9.34 -5.05 22.09
C THR A 347 8.83 -6.48 21.94
N ILE A 348 9.30 -7.18 20.91
CA ILE A 348 8.94 -8.57 20.64
C ILE A 348 10.14 -9.49 20.82
N ASP A 349 9.88 -10.73 21.18
CA ASP A 349 10.91 -11.77 21.28
C ASP A 349 10.96 -12.63 20.02
N GLU A 350 9.83 -12.84 19.35
CA GLU A 350 9.69 -13.68 18.17
C GLU A 350 8.72 -13.09 17.16
N ALA A 351 8.98 -13.38 15.87
CA ALA A 351 8.04 -13.11 14.78
C ALA A 351 8.11 -14.22 13.72
N TRP A 352 7.03 -14.42 13.00
CA TRP A 352 6.84 -15.52 12.06
C TRP A 352 6.56 -14.99 10.65
N PRO A 353 6.67 -15.83 9.61
CA PRO A 353 6.32 -15.44 8.25
C PRO A 353 4.96 -14.76 8.18
N GLY A 354 4.91 -13.62 7.51
CA GLY A 354 3.74 -12.74 7.47
C GLY A 354 3.85 -11.53 8.41
N ASP A 355 4.55 -11.63 9.53
CA ASP A 355 4.70 -10.50 10.46
C ASP A 355 5.58 -9.39 9.90
N ILE A 356 5.34 -8.20 10.41
CA ILE A 356 6.15 -7.00 10.15
C ILE A 356 6.89 -6.63 11.43
N VAL A 357 8.21 -6.62 11.37
CA VAL A 357 9.07 -6.28 12.51
C VAL A 357 9.74 -4.94 12.30
N GLY A 358 9.62 -4.03 13.27
CA GLY A 358 10.38 -2.79 13.30
C GLY A 358 11.77 -3.00 13.89
N LEU A 359 12.79 -2.79 13.10
CA LEU A 359 14.19 -2.92 13.51
C LEU A 359 14.79 -1.54 13.75
N PRO A 360 15.39 -1.29 14.95
CA PRO A 360 16.12 -0.05 15.17
C PRO A 360 17.23 0.11 14.13
N ASP A 361 17.27 1.27 13.48
CA ASP A 361 18.23 1.57 12.42
C ASP A 361 19.04 2.83 12.75
N ASN A 362 20.35 2.74 12.56
CA ASN A 362 21.29 3.84 12.70
C ASN A 362 21.76 4.38 11.32
N GLY A 363 20.94 4.19 10.28
CA GLY A 363 21.25 4.57 8.90
C GLY A 363 22.04 3.50 8.14
N ILE A 364 21.92 2.23 8.55
CA ILE A 364 22.58 1.09 7.91
C ILE A 364 21.74 0.53 6.77
N PHE A 365 20.41 0.52 6.98
CA PHE A 365 19.47 -0.10 6.05
C PHE A 365 19.13 0.80 4.86
N LYS A 366 18.87 0.12 3.74
CA LYS A 366 18.18 0.68 2.57
C LYS A 366 16.91 -0.12 2.31
N ILE A 367 15.94 0.50 1.65
CA ILE A 367 14.76 -0.20 1.16
C ILE A 367 15.22 -1.27 0.16
N GLY A 368 14.70 -2.49 0.30
CA GLY A 368 15.13 -3.66 -0.47
C GLY A 368 16.23 -4.52 0.19
N ASP A 369 16.85 -4.05 1.27
CA ASP A 369 17.85 -4.85 1.98
C ASP A 369 17.27 -6.16 2.51
N THR A 370 18.04 -7.24 2.35
CA THR A 370 17.68 -8.58 2.80
C THR A 370 18.43 -8.96 4.07
N LEU A 371 17.73 -9.59 4.99
CA LEU A 371 18.26 -10.21 6.21
C LEU A 371 17.99 -11.72 6.18
N THR A 372 19.01 -12.54 6.50
CA THR A 372 18.91 -14.00 6.51
C THR A 372 19.68 -14.64 7.66
N GLU A 373 19.52 -15.93 7.88
CA GLU A 373 20.39 -16.76 8.73
C GLU A 373 21.61 -17.33 7.98
N GLY A 374 22.24 -16.48 7.13
CA GLY A 374 23.50 -16.81 6.47
C GLY A 374 23.39 -17.17 4.98
N GLU A 375 22.19 -17.22 4.42
CA GLU A 375 22.00 -17.42 2.98
C GLU A 375 22.16 -16.11 2.21
N MET A 376 22.81 -16.16 1.05
CA MET A 376 23.01 -15.01 0.16
C MET A 376 21.88 -14.98 -0.88
N ILE A 377 20.73 -14.45 -0.50
CA ILE A 377 19.58 -14.23 -1.38
C ILE A 377 19.17 -12.77 -1.36
N HIS A 378 18.57 -12.32 -2.47
CA HIS A 378 18.08 -10.95 -2.63
C HIS A 378 16.58 -10.99 -2.98
N PHE A 379 15.76 -10.40 -2.13
CA PHE A 379 14.36 -10.19 -2.50
C PHE A 379 14.26 -9.07 -3.51
N ARG A 380 13.52 -9.30 -4.60
CA ARG A 380 13.27 -8.25 -5.59
C ARG A 380 12.50 -7.10 -4.96
N GLY A 381 13.10 -5.91 -5.00
CA GLY A 381 12.45 -4.67 -4.62
C GLY A 381 11.32 -4.29 -5.58
N LEU A 382 10.63 -3.20 -5.29
CA LEU A 382 9.85 -2.52 -6.30
C LEU A 382 10.74 -1.53 -7.04
N PRO A 383 10.63 -1.48 -8.36
CA PRO A 383 11.30 -0.43 -9.12
C PRO A 383 10.79 0.95 -8.67
N SER A 384 11.69 1.91 -8.55
CA SER A 384 11.31 3.31 -8.47
C SER A 384 10.86 3.77 -9.86
N PHE A 385 9.63 4.26 -9.97
CA PHE A 385 9.11 4.79 -11.22
C PHE A 385 9.69 6.19 -11.51
N SER A 386 9.80 6.56 -12.79
CA SER A 386 10.19 7.91 -13.17
C SER A 386 9.26 8.94 -12.53
N PRO A 387 9.80 9.97 -11.86
CA PRO A 387 8.99 11.04 -11.29
C PRO A 387 8.20 11.81 -12.36
N GLU A 388 7.13 12.46 -11.93
CA GLU A 388 6.27 13.29 -12.79
C GLU A 388 6.59 14.79 -12.63
N MET A 389 7.20 15.19 -11.50
CA MET A 389 7.55 16.58 -11.20
C MET A 389 8.97 16.68 -10.69
N PHE A 390 9.64 17.78 -11.06
CA PHE A 390 11.03 18.01 -10.72
C PHE A 390 11.25 19.45 -10.25
N LYS A 391 12.08 19.63 -9.21
CA LYS A 391 12.56 20.95 -8.78
C LYS A 391 14.01 20.85 -8.30
N TYR A 392 14.78 21.91 -8.53
CA TYR A 392 16.03 22.07 -7.81
C TYR A 392 15.76 22.36 -6.34
N ILE A 393 16.60 21.79 -5.47
CA ILE A 393 16.62 22.11 -4.05
C ILE A 393 17.87 22.91 -3.74
N GLU A 394 17.67 24.11 -3.20
CA GLU A 394 18.75 25.02 -2.84
C GLU A 394 18.76 25.28 -1.34
N ASN A 395 19.94 25.50 -0.80
CA ASN A 395 20.09 25.87 0.61
C ASN A 395 19.70 27.34 0.81
N ALA A 396 18.72 27.61 1.66
CA ALA A 396 18.33 28.98 1.99
C ALA A 396 19.22 29.61 3.08
N ASP A 397 19.91 28.78 3.90
CA ASP A 397 20.80 29.23 4.96
C ASP A 397 22.18 28.54 4.85
N PRO A 398 23.21 29.18 4.35
CA PRO A 398 24.55 28.61 4.19
C PRO A 398 25.13 27.98 5.47
N MET A 399 24.75 28.51 6.64
CA MET A 399 25.22 27.99 7.94
C MET A 399 24.66 26.60 8.28
N LYS A 400 23.57 26.20 7.62
CA LYS A 400 22.85 24.94 7.86
C LYS A 400 23.04 23.91 6.75
N THR A 401 24.07 24.04 5.93
CA THR A 401 24.34 23.12 4.81
C THR A 401 24.44 21.66 5.23
N LYS A 402 25.08 21.38 6.37
CA LYS A 402 25.21 20.00 6.88
C LYS A 402 23.85 19.43 7.30
N GLN A 403 23.01 20.22 7.97
CA GLN A 403 21.67 19.82 8.39
C GLN A 403 20.78 19.56 7.17
N LEU A 404 20.81 20.45 6.18
CA LEU A 404 20.05 20.29 4.94
C LEU A 404 20.45 19.02 4.20
N ASN A 405 21.76 18.79 3.99
CA ASN A 405 22.23 17.59 3.30
C ASN A 405 21.83 16.33 4.05
N LYS A 406 22.00 16.29 5.38
CA LYS A 406 21.58 15.17 6.21
C LYS A 406 20.07 14.92 6.11
N GLY A 407 19.26 15.99 6.16
CA GLY A 407 17.80 15.89 6.02
C GLY A 407 17.40 15.33 4.65
N ILE A 408 18.01 15.83 3.57
CA ILE A 408 17.75 15.30 2.22
C ILE A 408 18.12 13.82 2.15
N GLU A 409 19.30 13.42 2.62
CA GLU A 409 19.73 12.02 2.60
C GLU A 409 18.75 11.10 3.34
N GLN A 410 18.35 11.47 4.56
CA GLN A 410 17.43 10.65 5.35
C GLN A 410 16.03 10.59 4.73
N LEU A 411 15.48 11.71 4.22
CA LEU A 411 14.19 11.70 3.53
C LEU A 411 14.22 10.83 2.26
N MET A 412 15.35 10.84 1.55
CA MET A 412 15.51 9.95 0.39
C MET A 412 15.69 8.48 0.81
N ASP A 413 16.34 8.18 1.95
CA ASP A 413 16.41 6.82 2.51
C ASP A 413 15.03 6.27 2.87
N GLU A 414 14.13 7.13 3.36
CA GLU A 414 12.74 6.79 3.58
C GLU A 414 11.95 6.61 2.27
N GLY A 415 12.53 7.01 1.13
CA GLY A 415 11.91 6.95 -0.18
C GLY A 415 10.77 7.95 -0.37
N VAL A 416 10.79 9.09 0.31
CA VAL A 416 9.78 10.15 0.17
C VAL A 416 9.79 10.74 -1.24
N ALA A 417 10.97 10.81 -1.87
CA ALA A 417 11.17 11.30 -3.23
C ALA A 417 12.46 10.71 -3.81
N GLN A 418 12.80 11.09 -5.04
CA GLN A 418 14.02 10.66 -5.71
C GLN A 418 14.99 11.83 -5.85
N LEU A 419 16.28 11.56 -5.67
CA LEU A 419 17.34 12.57 -5.79
C LEU A 419 18.19 12.28 -7.03
N PHE A 420 18.36 13.29 -7.84
CA PHE A 420 19.26 13.31 -8.99
C PHE A 420 20.30 14.42 -8.83
N VAL A 421 21.53 14.13 -9.20
CA VAL A 421 22.61 15.14 -9.24
C VAL A 421 22.95 15.39 -10.69
N ASN A 422 22.65 16.59 -11.18
CA ASN A 422 22.96 16.98 -12.55
C ASN A 422 24.47 17.01 -12.78
N GLN A 423 24.96 16.31 -13.82
CA GLN A 423 26.38 16.17 -14.09
C GLN A 423 27.04 17.45 -14.63
N PHE A 424 26.24 18.31 -15.28
CA PHE A 424 26.75 19.55 -15.88
C PHE A 424 27.05 20.63 -14.84
N ASN A 425 26.13 20.82 -13.86
CA ASN A 425 26.22 21.92 -12.90
C ASN A 425 26.33 21.48 -11.43
N GLY A 426 26.27 20.18 -11.16
CA GLY A 426 26.34 19.61 -9.80
C GLY A 426 25.11 19.91 -8.91
N ARG A 427 24.06 20.52 -9.46
CA ARG A 427 22.86 20.85 -8.68
C ARG A 427 22.03 19.62 -8.37
N LYS A 428 21.40 19.64 -7.20
CA LYS A 428 20.49 18.60 -6.74
C LYS A 428 19.08 18.84 -7.24
N ILE A 429 18.48 17.83 -7.85
CA ILE A 429 17.11 17.82 -8.35
C ILE A 429 16.32 16.80 -7.54
N ILE A 430 15.20 17.23 -6.99
CA ILE A 430 14.25 16.33 -6.34
C ILE A 430 13.14 16.00 -7.34
N GLY A 431 12.93 14.70 -7.56
CA GLY A 431 11.84 14.17 -8.37
C GLY A 431 10.74 13.60 -7.48
N THR A 432 9.50 13.98 -7.76
CA THR A 432 8.31 13.55 -7.02
C THR A 432 7.19 13.11 -7.96
N VAL A 433 6.19 12.42 -7.42
CA VAL A 433 4.97 12.10 -8.16
C VAL A 433 4.03 13.31 -8.22
N GLY A 434 4.01 14.13 -7.15
CA GLY A 434 3.12 15.28 -7.10
C GLY A 434 3.63 16.44 -6.25
N GLN A 435 2.91 17.56 -6.34
CA GLN A 435 3.28 18.82 -5.70
C GLN A 435 3.33 18.74 -4.17
N LEU A 436 2.43 17.96 -3.57
CA LEU A 436 2.31 17.87 -2.12
C LEU A 436 3.56 17.25 -1.47
N GLN A 437 4.28 16.38 -2.17
CA GLN A 437 5.54 15.82 -1.66
C GLN A 437 6.60 16.90 -1.44
N PHE A 438 6.71 17.92 -2.31
CA PHE A 438 7.64 19.05 -2.09
C PHE A 438 7.30 19.82 -0.81
N GLU A 439 6.02 20.02 -0.52
CA GLU A 439 5.56 20.69 0.69
C GLU A 439 5.87 19.86 1.95
N VAL A 440 5.67 18.55 1.88
CA VAL A 440 6.01 17.63 2.97
C VAL A 440 7.53 17.60 3.21
N ILE A 441 8.33 17.53 2.16
CA ILE A 441 9.79 17.56 2.26
C ILE A 441 10.24 18.88 2.91
N GLN A 442 9.74 20.01 2.46
CA GLN A 442 10.07 21.32 3.03
C GLN A 442 9.69 21.39 4.51
N TYR A 443 8.45 21.03 4.85
CA TYR A 443 7.97 21.01 6.23
C TYR A 443 8.86 20.16 7.13
N ARG A 444 9.24 18.97 6.67
CA ARG A 444 10.09 18.04 7.44
C ARG A 444 11.52 18.57 7.58
N LEU A 445 12.11 19.15 6.53
CA LEU A 445 13.44 19.77 6.60
C LEU A 445 13.47 20.92 7.61
N GLU A 446 12.44 21.75 7.65
CA GLU A 446 12.32 22.87 8.58
C GLU A 446 12.11 22.40 10.02
N ASN A 447 11.17 21.48 10.26
CA ASN A 447 10.75 21.09 11.60
C ASN A 447 11.58 19.97 12.24
N GLU A 448 12.08 19.03 11.44
CA GLU A 448 12.85 17.87 11.95
C GLU A 448 14.36 18.12 11.91
N TYR A 449 14.86 18.86 10.90
CA TYR A 449 16.29 19.08 10.68
C TYR A 449 16.73 20.51 10.95
N ASN A 450 15.78 21.42 11.23
CA ASN A 450 16.03 22.85 11.41
C ASN A 450 16.81 23.46 10.22
N ALA A 451 16.46 23.06 9.00
CA ALA A 451 17.09 23.48 7.76
C ALA A 451 16.04 24.02 6.79
N GLN A 452 16.27 25.24 6.31
CA GLN A 452 15.40 25.85 5.32
C GLN A 452 15.91 25.56 3.92
N CYS A 453 15.01 25.19 3.01
CA CYS A 453 15.31 25.03 1.60
C CYS A 453 14.51 26.01 0.74
N ARG A 454 15.00 26.25 -0.46
CA ARG A 454 14.31 26.99 -1.52
C ARG A 454 14.14 26.09 -2.70
N TRP A 455 12.92 26.07 -3.24
CA TRP A 455 12.60 25.35 -4.46
C TRP A 455 12.77 26.27 -5.67
N GLU A 456 13.48 25.79 -6.67
CA GLU A 456 13.60 26.46 -7.95
C GLU A 456 13.01 25.55 -9.05
N PRO A 457 12.08 26.04 -9.87
CA PRO A 457 11.47 25.22 -10.90
C PRO A 457 12.50 24.78 -11.94
N VAL A 458 12.33 23.57 -12.44
CA VAL A 458 13.07 23.03 -13.58
C VAL A 458 12.09 22.41 -14.56
N SER A 459 12.27 22.70 -15.84
CA SER A 459 11.42 22.13 -16.88
C SER A 459 12.01 20.78 -17.29
N LEU A 460 11.50 19.71 -16.72
CA LEU A 460 11.84 18.34 -17.05
C LEU A 460 10.54 17.54 -17.28
N TYR A 461 10.58 16.66 -18.26
CA TYR A 461 9.45 15.81 -18.63
C TYR A 461 9.54 14.42 -18.01
N LYS A 462 10.73 13.76 -18.12
CA LYS A 462 10.96 12.39 -17.63
C LYS A 462 12.41 12.18 -17.22
N ALA A 463 12.59 11.33 -16.21
CA ALA A 463 13.87 10.72 -15.87
C ALA A 463 13.92 9.31 -16.46
N CYS A 464 14.97 8.98 -17.18
CA CYS A 464 15.16 7.67 -17.80
C CYS A 464 16.51 7.11 -17.38
N TRP A 465 16.52 5.95 -16.75
CA TRP A 465 17.75 5.19 -16.53
C TRP A 465 18.20 4.62 -17.87
N ILE A 466 19.48 4.77 -18.18
CA ILE A 466 20.01 4.38 -19.48
C ILE A 466 20.98 3.22 -19.34
N GLU A 467 20.88 2.30 -20.27
CA GLU A 467 21.73 1.11 -20.39
C GLU A 467 22.11 0.86 -21.83
N SER A 468 23.29 0.33 -22.07
CA SER A 468 23.70 -0.14 -23.38
C SER A 468 24.68 -1.31 -23.26
N ASP A 469 24.54 -2.27 -24.16
CA ASP A 469 25.51 -3.35 -24.32
C ASP A 469 26.79 -2.87 -25.05
N ASP A 470 26.76 -1.65 -25.65
CA ASP A 470 27.87 -0.99 -26.32
C ASP A 470 28.33 0.24 -25.47
N GLU A 471 29.42 0.05 -24.74
CA GLU A 471 30.00 1.08 -23.87
C GLU A 471 30.44 2.33 -24.65
N ALA A 472 30.90 2.17 -25.88
CA ALA A 472 31.33 3.30 -26.73
C ALA A 472 30.12 4.16 -27.13
N GLN A 473 29.00 3.54 -27.46
CA GLN A 473 27.75 4.25 -27.76
C GLN A 473 27.19 4.95 -26.51
N LEU A 474 27.28 4.31 -25.35
CA LEU A 474 26.86 4.92 -24.08
C LEU A 474 27.68 6.16 -23.76
N GLU A 475 28.99 6.11 -23.90
CA GLU A 475 29.88 7.27 -23.69
C GLU A 475 29.67 8.38 -24.73
N ALA A 476 29.41 8.02 -25.99
CA ALA A 476 29.05 8.99 -27.03
C ALA A 476 27.73 9.71 -26.72
N PHE A 477 26.74 8.96 -26.23
CA PHE A 477 25.46 9.50 -25.77
C PHE A 477 25.66 10.48 -24.61
N LYS A 478 26.39 10.09 -23.57
CA LYS A 478 26.66 10.92 -22.40
C LYS A 478 27.35 12.23 -22.79
N LYS A 479 28.32 12.19 -23.68
CA LYS A 479 29.02 13.39 -24.19
C LYS A 479 28.06 14.30 -24.97
N ARG A 480 27.25 13.73 -25.87
CA ARG A 480 26.31 14.53 -26.70
C ARG A 480 25.17 15.12 -25.88
N LYS A 481 24.70 14.41 -24.85
CA LYS A 481 23.58 14.81 -23.99
C LYS A 481 24.04 15.28 -22.61
N TYR A 482 25.29 15.72 -22.45
CA TYR A 482 25.93 16.02 -21.17
C TYR A 482 25.09 16.92 -20.23
N GLN A 483 24.43 17.93 -20.77
CA GLN A 483 23.58 18.86 -20.00
C GLN A 483 22.36 18.20 -19.36
N PHE A 484 21.89 17.10 -19.94
CA PHE A 484 20.73 16.33 -19.50
C PHE A 484 21.11 15.08 -18.71
N MET A 485 22.40 14.87 -18.47
CA MET A 485 22.86 13.73 -17.69
C MET A 485 22.87 14.04 -16.21
N ALA A 486 22.41 13.07 -15.44
CA ALA A 486 22.42 13.08 -13.98
C ALA A 486 22.87 11.72 -13.44
N LYS A 487 23.19 11.70 -12.17
CA LYS A 487 23.37 10.47 -11.37
C LYS A 487 22.24 10.37 -10.35
N ASP A 488 21.71 9.18 -10.18
CA ASP A 488 20.86 8.89 -9.03
C ASP A 488 21.71 8.61 -7.76
N ARG A 489 21.07 8.24 -6.67
CA ARG A 489 21.75 7.98 -5.39
C ARG A 489 22.67 6.76 -5.43
N GLU A 490 22.36 5.79 -6.25
CA GLU A 490 23.16 4.57 -6.47
C GLU A 490 24.31 4.79 -7.47
N GLY A 491 24.41 6.00 -8.04
CA GLY A 491 25.43 6.37 -9.01
C GLY A 491 25.12 5.92 -10.44
N ARG A 492 23.89 5.45 -10.72
CA ARG A 492 23.48 5.05 -12.06
C ARG A 492 23.28 6.27 -12.95
N ASP A 493 23.51 6.07 -14.24
CA ASP A 493 23.32 7.11 -15.25
C ASP A 493 21.84 7.31 -15.55
N VAL A 494 21.40 8.57 -15.45
CA VAL A 494 20.04 9.00 -15.71
C VAL A 494 20.01 10.10 -16.75
N PHE A 495 19.22 9.92 -17.78
CA PHE A 495 18.91 10.96 -18.77
C PHE A 495 17.65 11.71 -18.34
N LEU A 496 17.78 13.02 -18.11
CA LEU A 496 16.67 13.90 -17.73
C LEU A 496 16.15 14.63 -18.97
N ALA A 497 15.15 14.05 -19.63
CA ALA A 497 14.55 14.68 -20.80
C ALA A 497 13.70 15.88 -20.41
N ASP A 498 13.87 17.02 -21.10
CA ASP A 498 13.10 18.25 -20.87
C ASP A 498 11.73 18.21 -21.54
N SER A 499 11.57 17.38 -22.57
CA SER A 499 10.33 17.23 -23.31
C SER A 499 10.19 15.84 -23.91
N ASN A 500 8.96 15.45 -24.26
CA ASN A 500 8.70 14.21 -24.97
C ASN A 500 9.42 14.17 -26.33
N TYR A 501 9.53 15.30 -27.01
CA TYR A 501 10.23 15.41 -28.28
C TYR A 501 11.72 15.07 -28.12
N VAL A 502 12.39 15.65 -27.12
CA VAL A 502 13.82 15.37 -26.84
C VAL A 502 14.04 13.91 -26.48
N LEU A 503 13.12 13.29 -25.75
CA LEU A 503 13.18 11.87 -25.44
C LEU A 503 13.06 11.01 -26.71
N GLN A 504 12.06 11.26 -27.54
CA GLN A 504 11.87 10.53 -28.81
C GLN A 504 13.06 10.68 -29.76
N MET A 505 13.62 11.89 -29.87
CA MET A 505 14.84 12.13 -30.66
C MET A 505 16.04 11.37 -30.10
N ALA A 506 16.19 11.34 -28.78
CA ALA A 506 17.26 10.58 -28.14
C ALA A 506 17.15 9.08 -28.40
N GLN A 507 15.94 8.53 -28.36
CA GLN A 507 15.66 7.13 -28.67
C GLN A 507 15.90 6.79 -30.14
N SER A 508 15.55 7.71 -31.04
CA SER A 508 15.76 7.54 -32.49
C SER A 508 17.24 7.69 -32.91
N ASP A 509 17.96 8.65 -32.31
CA ASP A 509 19.36 8.92 -32.65
C ASP A 509 20.32 7.84 -32.10
N PHE A 510 19.92 7.11 -31.07
CA PHE A 510 20.75 6.14 -30.35
C PHE A 510 20.00 4.82 -30.10
N GLU A 511 19.83 4.05 -31.17
CA GLU A 511 19.08 2.78 -31.14
C GLU A 511 19.67 1.71 -30.21
N HIS A 512 20.99 1.81 -29.90
CA HIS A 512 21.67 0.89 -28.98
C HIS A 512 21.56 1.27 -27.50
N ILE A 513 20.91 2.42 -27.18
CA ILE A 513 20.63 2.86 -25.82
C ILE A 513 19.23 2.42 -25.42
N LYS A 514 19.12 1.64 -24.36
CA LYS A 514 17.85 1.29 -23.72
C LYS A 514 17.49 2.39 -22.72
N PHE A 515 16.25 2.89 -22.80
CA PHE A 515 15.70 3.91 -21.93
C PHE A 515 14.65 3.28 -21.02
N HIS A 516 14.93 3.19 -19.74
CA HIS A 516 14.06 2.60 -18.74
C HIS A 516 13.35 3.69 -17.94
N PHE A 517 12.04 3.52 -17.74
CA PHE A 517 11.23 4.43 -16.93
C PHE A 517 11.09 3.95 -15.47
N THR A 518 11.79 2.90 -15.14
CA THR A 518 11.90 2.34 -13.80
C THR A 518 13.36 2.11 -13.48
N SER A 519 13.71 2.13 -12.20
CA SER A 519 15.11 1.99 -11.75
C SER A 519 15.63 0.55 -11.72
N GLU A 520 14.76 -0.43 -11.90
CA GLU A 520 15.11 -1.85 -12.04
C GLU A 520 14.75 -2.32 -13.45
N PHE A 521 15.69 -2.90 -14.15
CA PHE A 521 15.56 -3.39 -15.52
C PHE A 521 16.44 -4.62 -15.75
#